data_447ae3b701ff058b7d9c2b6285132319
#
_entry.id   447ae3b701ff058b7d9c2b6285132319
#
_cell.length_a   1.000
_cell.length_b   1.000
_cell.length_c   1.000
_cell.angle_alpha   90.00
_cell.angle_beta   90.00
_cell.angle_gamma   90.00
#
_symmetry.space_group_name_H-M   'P 1'
#
loop_
_entity.id
_entity.type
_entity.pdbx_description
1 polymer ?
#
loop_
_entity_poly.entity_id
_entity_poly.type
_entity_poly.pdbx_seq_one_letter_code
_entity_poly.pdbx_strand_id
1 'polypeptide(L)'
;MKNNVLFIAPHADDEILGCGATIYKMIQEGHNVYVLIMTNASKSDPNIFSEKGIQRVRTEALEAHRLLGVKQTFFFDFPAPALDQYPGYIMSREVSKCISENQIDTVFIPHRGDIHKDHRMVFDSVLVACRPVGDYTVKRVYTYETLSETEWAAPYADDAFIPTVFIPCSQDGMKMKLRAMECCLLYTS
;
A
#
# COMPACT_ATOMS: atom_id res chain seq x y z
N MET A 1 -22.15 -3.65 -7.53
CA MET A 1 -21.70 -2.39 -8.17
C MET A 1 -20.19 -2.42 -8.25
N LYS A 2 -19.61 -1.94 -9.36
CA LYS A 2 -18.18 -1.88 -9.56
C LYS A 2 -17.59 -0.70 -8.79
N ASN A 3 -16.58 -0.95 -7.92
CA ASN A 3 -15.90 0.08 -7.15
C ASN A 3 -14.51 0.35 -7.75
N ASN A 4 -13.98 1.54 -7.49
CA ASN A 4 -12.58 1.87 -7.69
C ASN A 4 -11.86 1.76 -6.34
N VAL A 5 -11.00 0.77 -6.21
CA VAL A 5 -10.32 0.42 -4.95
C VAL A 5 -8.83 0.73 -5.07
N LEU A 6 -8.28 1.45 -4.11
CA LEU A 6 -6.86 1.80 -4.05
C LEU A 6 -6.21 1.13 -2.85
N PHE A 7 -5.17 0.36 -3.10
CA PHE A 7 -4.26 -0.15 -2.07
C PHE A 7 -3.05 0.78 -2.01
N ILE A 8 -2.78 1.33 -0.85
CA ILE A 8 -1.65 2.24 -0.61
C ILE A 8 -0.64 1.52 0.25
N ALA A 9 0.59 1.42 -0.26
CA ALA A 9 1.71 0.81 0.43
C ALA A 9 2.83 1.82 0.66
N PRO A 10 3.47 1.83 1.83
CA PRO A 10 4.69 2.58 2.07
C PRO A 10 5.80 2.17 1.11
N HIS A 11 6.11 0.88 1.03
CA HIS A 11 7.14 0.28 0.20
C HIS A 11 6.55 -0.69 -0.82
N ALA A 12 7.33 -1.03 -1.84
CA ALA A 12 6.88 -1.95 -2.90
C ALA A 12 7.05 -3.40 -2.41
N ASP A 13 6.04 -3.97 -1.83
CA ASP A 13 5.84 -5.34 -1.33
C ASP A 13 4.78 -5.39 -0.23
N ASP A 14 4.61 -4.33 0.56
CA ASP A 14 3.65 -4.26 1.67
C ASP A 14 2.23 -4.58 1.24
N GLU A 15 1.82 -4.11 0.04
CA GLU A 15 0.49 -4.36 -0.51
C GLU A 15 0.28 -5.84 -0.86
N ILE A 16 1.33 -6.53 -1.30
CA ILE A 16 1.26 -7.96 -1.59
C ILE A 16 1.29 -8.76 -0.29
N LEU A 17 2.18 -8.40 0.65
CA LEU A 17 2.28 -9.04 1.98
C LEU A 17 0.99 -8.92 2.77
N GLY A 18 0.43 -7.73 2.85
CA GLY A 18 -0.81 -7.47 3.58
C GLY A 18 -2.07 -7.88 2.80
N CYS A 19 -2.15 -7.57 1.51
CA CYS A 19 -3.39 -7.57 0.75
C CYS A 19 -3.39 -8.39 -0.54
N GLY A 20 -2.33 -9.09 -0.94
CA GLY A 20 -2.23 -9.75 -2.25
C GLY A 20 -3.43 -10.65 -2.61
N ALA A 21 -3.91 -11.45 -1.67
CA ALA A 21 -5.10 -12.28 -1.88
C ALA A 21 -6.39 -11.47 -1.96
N THR A 22 -6.50 -10.37 -1.20
CA THR A 22 -7.64 -9.44 -1.25
C THR A 22 -7.67 -8.67 -2.57
N ILE A 23 -6.52 -8.22 -3.06
CA ILE A 23 -6.36 -7.58 -4.37
C ILE A 23 -6.91 -8.52 -5.46
N TYR A 24 -6.42 -9.77 -5.50
CA TYR A 24 -6.88 -10.77 -6.46
C TYR A 24 -8.39 -10.99 -6.38
N LYS A 25 -8.93 -11.20 -5.17
CA LYS A 25 -10.37 -11.38 -4.95
C LYS A 25 -11.19 -10.22 -5.50
N MET A 26 -10.84 -8.99 -5.19
CA MET A 26 -11.56 -7.80 -5.64
C MET A 26 -11.56 -7.66 -7.17
N ILE A 27 -10.46 -8.04 -7.82
CA ILE A 27 -10.38 -8.07 -9.27
C ILE A 27 -11.31 -9.15 -9.84
N GLN A 28 -11.34 -10.36 -9.25
CA GLN A 28 -12.26 -11.42 -9.67
C GLN A 28 -13.74 -11.04 -9.47
N GLU A 29 -14.04 -10.20 -8.49
CA GLU A 29 -15.37 -9.63 -8.24
C GLU A 29 -15.73 -8.47 -9.19
N GLY A 30 -14.82 -8.12 -10.11
CA GLY A 30 -15.04 -7.12 -11.16
C GLY A 30 -14.76 -5.68 -10.73
N HIS A 31 -14.12 -5.46 -9.58
CA HIS A 31 -13.69 -4.12 -9.17
C HIS A 31 -12.50 -3.62 -10.01
N ASN A 32 -12.37 -2.30 -10.14
CA ASN A 32 -11.14 -1.70 -10.62
C ASN A 32 -10.17 -1.55 -9.46
N VAL A 33 -9.06 -2.26 -9.48
CA VAL A 33 -8.06 -2.19 -8.43
C VAL A 33 -6.85 -1.40 -8.90
N TYR A 34 -6.43 -0.47 -8.05
CA TYR A 34 -5.25 0.38 -8.22
C TYR A 34 -4.30 0.16 -7.05
N VAL A 35 -3.02 0.37 -7.28
CA VAL A 35 -1.99 0.35 -6.23
C VAL A 35 -1.22 1.68 -6.27
N LEU A 36 -0.89 2.21 -5.10
CA LEU A 36 0.00 3.36 -4.93
C LEU A 36 1.13 2.99 -3.99
N ILE A 37 2.36 3.02 -4.50
CA ILE A 37 3.59 2.91 -3.71
C ILE A 37 4.08 4.32 -3.39
N MET A 38 4.22 4.62 -2.09
CA MET A 38 4.45 5.98 -1.62
C MET A 38 5.91 6.43 -1.76
N THR A 39 6.87 5.50 -1.63
CA THR A 39 8.25 5.89 -1.37
C THR A 39 9.25 5.50 -2.45
N ASN A 40 10.40 6.17 -2.36
CA ASN A 40 11.60 5.91 -3.14
C ASN A 40 12.83 6.09 -2.23
N ALA A 41 13.50 4.99 -1.88
CA ALA A 41 14.61 5.01 -0.94
C ALA A 41 15.85 5.75 -1.49
N SER A 42 16.03 5.86 -2.81
CA SER A 42 17.14 6.66 -3.39
C SER A 42 17.02 8.16 -3.11
N LYS A 43 15.84 8.63 -2.68
CA LYS A 43 15.62 10.04 -2.31
C LYS A 43 16.08 10.39 -0.90
N SER A 44 16.28 9.39 -0.03
CA SER A 44 16.84 9.59 1.32
C SER A 44 18.34 9.30 1.35
N ASP A 45 18.77 8.14 0.91
CA ASP A 45 20.17 7.74 0.91
C ASP A 45 20.60 7.06 -0.42
N PRO A 46 21.03 7.86 -1.41
CA PRO A 46 21.46 7.34 -2.72
C PRO A 46 22.75 6.50 -2.67
N ASN A 47 23.52 6.58 -1.56
CA ASN A 47 24.73 5.77 -1.39
C ASN A 47 24.41 4.32 -1.02
N ILE A 48 23.29 4.12 -0.30
CA ILE A 48 22.79 2.80 0.08
C ILE A 48 21.80 2.29 -0.98
N PHE A 49 20.89 3.15 -1.42
CA PHE A 49 19.80 2.81 -2.34
C PHE A 49 20.00 3.46 -3.69
N SER A 50 20.62 2.73 -4.63
CA SER A 50 20.86 3.26 -5.96
C SER A 50 19.56 3.44 -6.76
N GLU A 51 19.53 4.44 -7.63
CA GLU A 51 18.39 4.66 -8.55
C GLU A 51 18.12 3.41 -9.42
N LYS A 52 19.18 2.72 -9.85
CA LYS A 52 19.05 1.45 -10.60
C LYS A 52 18.38 0.37 -9.77
N GLY A 53 18.68 0.29 -8.47
CA GLY A 53 18.03 -0.63 -7.53
C GLY A 53 16.54 -0.33 -7.41
N ILE A 54 16.18 0.94 -7.26
CA ILE A 54 14.78 1.36 -7.19
C ILE A 54 14.02 1.04 -8.49
N GLN A 55 14.62 1.28 -9.66
CA GLN A 55 13.98 0.93 -10.94
C GLN A 55 13.73 -0.58 -11.06
N ARG A 56 14.64 -1.39 -10.56
CA ARG A 56 14.46 -2.85 -10.50
C ARG A 56 13.29 -3.22 -9.58
N VAL A 57 13.25 -2.71 -8.35
CA VAL A 57 12.14 -2.95 -7.41
C VAL A 57 10.79 -2.53 -8.01
N ARG A 58 10.73 -1.38 -8.68
CA ARG A 58 9.50 -0.93 -9.37
C ARG A 58 9.09 -1.88 -10.51
N THR A 59 10.06 -2.41 -11.24
CA THR A 59 9.78 -3.40 -12.31
C THR A 59 9.21 -4.68 -11.71
N GLU A 60 9.80 -5.20 -10.64
CA GLU A 60 9.33 -6.38 -9.91
C GLU A 60 7.90 -6.18 -9.37
N ALA A 61 7.62 -5.02 -8.78
CA ALA A 61 6.27 -4.66 -8.33
C ALA A 61 5.26 -4.61 -9.49
N LEU A 62 5.62 -4.04 -10.63
CA LEU A 62 4.75 -4.02 -11.81
C LEU A 62 4.47 -5.42 -12.35
N GLU A 63 5.43 -6.33 -12.30
CA GLU A 63 5.22 -7.74 -12.68
C GLU A 63 4.25 -8.44 -11.74
N ALA A 64 4.40 -8.26 -10.42
CA ALA A 64 3.49 -8.78 -9.41
C ALA A 64 2.06 -8.24 -9.61
N HIS A 65 1.93 -6.94 -9.81
CA HIS A 65 0.64 -6.28 -10.03
C HIS A 65 -0.03 -6.74 -11.33
N ARG A 66 0.73 -6.90 -12.41
CA ARG A 66 0.22 -7.44 -13.68
C ARG A 66 -0.27 -8.87 -13.51
N LEU A 67 0.45 -9.69 -12.76
CA LEU A 67 0.05 -11.07 -12.47
C LEU A 67 -1.29 -11.14 -11.73
N LEU A 68 -1.51 -10.23 -10.76
CA LEU A 68 -2.77 -10.13 -10.02
C LEU A 68 -3.91 -9.54 -10.86
N GLY A 69 -3.60 -8.75 -11.90
CA GLY A 69 -4.58 -8.05 -12.74
C GLY A 69 -4.90 -6.63 -12.26
N VAL A 70 -3.99 -5.99 -11.52
CA VAL A 70 -4.10 -4.58 -11.10
C VAL A 70 -4.24 -3.69 -12.34
N LYS A 71 -5.20 -2.77 -12.30
CA LYS A 71 -5.52 -1.89 -13.43
C LYS A 71 -4.43 -0.86 -13.69
N GLN A 72 -3.90 -0.28 -12.62
CA GLN A 72 -2.84 0.73 -12.69
C GLN A 72 -2.08 0.80 -11.37
N THR A 73 -0.76 0.99 -11.47
CA THR A 73 0.13 1.25 -10.34
C THR A 73 0.68 2.66 -10.44
N PHE A 74 0.64 3.38 -9.33
CA PHE A 74 1.23 4.69 -9.16
C PHE A 74 2.48 4.57 -8.28
N PHE A 75 3.51 5.33 -8.60
CA PHE A 75 4.71 5.44 -7.78
C PHE A 75 4.93 6.90 -7.42
N PHE A 76 5.00 7.19 -6.14
CA PHE A 76 5.49 8.46 -5.64
C PHE A 76 6.99 8.35 -5.32
N ASP A 77 7.62 9.48 -5.07
CA ASP A 77 9.04 9.58 -4.80
C ASP A 77 9.32 10.22 -3.42
N PHE A 78 8.46 9.92 -2.43
CA PHE A 78 8.73 10.37 -1.07
C PHE A 78 9.92 9.60 -0.49
N PRO A 79 10.79 10.26 0.32
CA PRO A 79 12.01 9.64 0.80
C PRO A 79 11.74 8.54 1.84
N ALA A 80 12.31 7.34 1.66
CA ALA A 80 12.31 6.25 2.65
C ALA A 80 13.74 5.86 3.02
N PRO A 81 13.99 5.47 4.27
CA PRO A 81 13.14 5.49 5.46
C PRO A 81 13.20 6.85 6.18
N ALA A 82 12.49 7.86 5.73
CA ALA A 82 12.57 9.22 6.26
C ALA A 82 11.24 10.01 6.16
N LEU A 83 10.09 9.32 6.07
CA LEU A 83 8.81 10.00 5.97
C LEU A 83 8.46 10.80 7.23
N ASP A 84 8.99 10.43 8.39
CA ASP A 84 8.84 11.17 9.64
C ASP A 84 9.51 12.56 9.62
N GLN A 85 10.42 12.78 8.68
CA GLN A 85 11.09 14.07 8.44
C GLN A 85 10.49 14.82 7.25
N TYR A 86 9.51 14.23 6.56
CA TYR A 86 8.90 14.82 5.37
C TYR A 86 7.56 15.47 5.71
N PRO A 87 7.23 16.64 5.13
CA PRO A 87 5.98 17.34 5.47
C PRO A 87 4.73 16.52 5.11
N GLY A 88 4.00 16.02 6.11
CA GLY A 88 2.84 15.14 5.94
C GLY A 88 1.71 15.76 5.10
N TYR A 89 1.55 17.11 5.13
CA TYR A 89 0.54 17.79 4.32
C TYR A 89 0.80 17.66 2.81
N ILE A 90 2.07 17.53 2.39
CA ILE A 90 2.41 17.32 0.97
C ILE A 90 1.97 15.90 0.56
N MET A 91 2.28 14.89 1.39
CA MET A 91 1.82 13.53 1.15
C MET A 91 0.29 13.47 1.05
N SER A 92 -0.40 14.07 2.01
CA SER A 92 -1.88 14.10 2.02
C SER A 92 -2.45 14.76 0.76
N ARG A 93 -1.86 15.85 0.30
CA ARG A 93 -2.28 16.56 -0.92
C ARG A 93 -2.12 15.69 -2.17
N GLU A 94 -0.96 15.06 -2.35
CA GLU A 94 -0.71 14.22 -3.53
C GLU A 94 -1.59 12.96 -3.54
N VAL A 95 -1.82 12.36 -2.37
CA VAL A 95 -2.75 11.23 -2.23
C VAL A 95 -4.19 11.67 -2.54
N SER A 96 -4.63 12.80 -2.00
CA SER A 96 -5.98 13.35 -2.28
C SER A 96 -6.19 13.60 -3.78
N LYS A 97 -5.18 14.11 -4.47
CA LYS A 97 -5.20 14.29 -5.92
C LYS A 97 -5.33 12.94 -6.65
N CYS A 98 -4.53 11.95 -6.29
CA CYS A 98 -4.59 10.60 -6.87
C CYS A 98 -5.99 9.98 -6.67
N ILE A 99 -6.56 10.09 -5.47
CA ILE A 99 -7.91 9.62 -5.13
C ILE A 99 -8.98 10.29 -6.03
N SER A 100 -8.95 11.60 -6.12
CA SER A 100 -9.93 12.38 -6.87
C SER A 100 -9.85 12.10 -8.38
N GLU A 101 -8.66 12.15 -8.97
CA GLU A 101 -8.44 11.92 -10.41
C GLU A 101 -8.86 10.52 -10.86
N ASN A 102 -8.72 9.52 -10.00
CA ASN A 102 -9.08 8.14 -10.29
C ASN A 102 -10.43 7.71 -9.74
N GLN A 103 -11.19 8.64 -9.15
CA GLN A 103 -12.52 8.40 -8.59
C GLN A 103 -12.53 7.21 -7.61
N ILE A 104 -11.53 7.16 -6.71
CA ILE A 104 -11.34 6.09 -5.74
C ILE A 104 -12.41 6.18 -4.65
N ASP A 105 -13.21 5.14 -4.48
CA ASP A 105 -14.26 5.10 -3.45
C ASP A 105 -13.90 4.27 -2.21
N THR A 106 -12.89 3.40 -2.32
CA THR A 106 -12.45 2.52 -1.24
C THR A 106 -10.91 2.52 -1.18
N VAL A 107 -10.36 2.71 0.01
CA VAL A 107 -8.91 2.79 0.23
C VAL A 107 -8.49 1.77 1.28
N PHE A 108 -7.39 1.06 1.01
CA PHE A 108 -6.69 0.19 1.96
C PHE A 108 -5.33 0.81 2.30
N ILE A 109 -5.01 0.92 3.58
CA ILE A 109 -3.78 1.54 4.11
C ILE A 109 -3.11 0.63 5.15
N PRO A 110 -1.80 0.76 5.40
CA PRO A 110 -1.12 -0.02 6.45
C PRO A 110 -1.69 0.32 7.83
N HIS A 111 -1.45 -0.59 8.79
CA HIS A 111 -1.82 -0.35 10.17
C HIS A 111 -0.94 0.72 10.81
N ARG A 112 -1.55 1.64 11.58
CA ARG A 112 -0.79 2.74 12.22
C ARG A 112 0.19 2.26 13.29
N GLY A 113 -0.06 1.08 13.88
CA GLY A 113 0.75 0.51 14.96
C GLY A 113 1.98 -0.26 14.48
N ASP A 114 2.21 -0.37 13.17
CA ASP A 114 3.37 -1.08 12.61
C ASP A 114 4.69 -0.53 13.15
N ILE A 115 5.70 -1.41 13.27
CA ILE A 115 7.01 -1.01 13.81
C ILE A 115 7.71 0.03 12.94
N HIS A 116 7.53 -0.04 11.62
CA HIS A 116 8.16 0.88 10.68
C HIS A 116 7.50 2.26 10.70
N LYS A 117 8.28 3.31 10.93
CA LYS A 117 7.75 4.68 11.01
C LYS A 117 7.08 5.15 9.72
N ASP A 118 7.58 4.75 8.56
CA ASP A 118 6.98 5.14 7.27
C ASP A 118 5.53 4.65 7.17
N HIS A 119 5.19 3.47 7.72
CA HIS A 119 3.81 2.96 7.78
C HIS A 119 2.89 3.89 8.57
N ARG A 120 3.34 4.34 9.73
CA ARG A 120 2.61 5.31 10.58
C ARG A 120 2.39 6.63 9.85
N MET A 121 3.42 7.15 9.17
CA MET A 121 3.33 8.41 8.41
C MET A 121 2.39 8.29 7.21
N VAL A 122 2.40 7.15 6.53
CA VAL A 122 1.45 6.87 5.43
C VAL A 122 0.03 6.77 5.98
N PHE A 123 -0.18 6.02 7.07
CA PHE A 123 -1.49 5.94 7.73
C PHE A 123 -2.06 7.33 8.04
N ASP A 124 -1.31 8.17 8.76
CA ASP A 124 -1.76 9.51 9.16
C ASP A 124 -2.04 10.41 7.97
N SER A 125 -1.15 10.41 6.99
CA SER A 125 -1.28 11.26 5.80
C SER A 125 -2.47 10.86 4.92
N VAL A 126 -2.72 9.55 4.78
CA VAL A 126 -3.84 9.04 3.96
C VAL A 126 -5.18 9.26 4.66
N LEU A 127 -5.26 9.10 5.98
CA LEU A 127 -6.48 9.46 6.71
C LEU A 127 -6.86 10.93 6.51
N VAL A 128 -5.87 11.82 6.51
CA VAL A 128 -6.12 13.24 6.19
C VAL A 128 -6.61 13.42 4.76
N ALA A 129 -6.03 12.70 3.79
CA ALA A 129 -6.44 12.75 2.38
C ALA A 129 -7.87 12.21 2.15
N CYS A 130 -8.29 11.22 2.95
CA CYS A 130 -9.61 10.59 2.85
C CYS A 130 -10.73 11.32 3.59
N ARG A 131 -10.45 12.46 4.26
CA ARG A 131 -11.50 13.23 4.95
C ARG A 131 -12.60 13.64 3.97
N PRO A 132 -13.89 13.62 4.40
CA PRO A 132 -15.03 13.98 3.56
C PRO A 132 -15.15 15.50 3.36
N VAL A 133 -14.11 16.10 2.74
CA VAL A 133 -14.03 17.53 2.43
C VAL A 133 -13.75 17.72 0.93
N GLY A 134 -14.38 18.69 0.31
CA GLY A 134 -14.25 18.96 -1.12
C GLY A 134 -15.27 18.20 -1.99
N ASP A 135 -15.01 18.17 -3.30
CA ASP A 135 -15.98 17.70 -4.31
C ASP A 135 -16.03 16.18 -4.45
N TYR A 136 -15.02 15.47 -3.92
CA TYR A 136 -14.93 14.01 -3.98
C TYR A 136 -14.70 13.41 -2.59
N THR A 137 -15.46 12.35 -2.29
CA THR A 137 -15.44 11.69 -0.97
C THR A 137 -15.19 10.20 -1.10
N VAL A 138 -14.14 9.71 -0.41
CA VAL A 138 -13.91 8.28 -0.18
C VAL A 138 -15.03 7.73 0.72
N LYS A 139 -15.57 6.57 0.36
CA LYS A 139 -16.69 5.94 1.07
C LYS A 139 -16.24 4.97 2.17
N ARG A 140 -15.07 4.34 1.98
CA ARG A 140 -14.54 3.33 2.89
C ARG A 140 -13.02 3.44 2.99
N VAL A 141 -12.53 3.37 4.22
CA VAL A 141 -11.09 3.24 4.50
C VAL A 141 -10.91 2.00 5.38
N TYR A 142 -10.04 1.11 4.95
CA TYR A 142 -9.66 -0.09 5.70
C TYR A 142 -8.18 -0.03 6.04
N THR A 143 -7.82 -0.55 7.21
CA THR A 143 -6.43 -0.79 7.57
C THR A 143 -6.09 -2.27 7.42
N TYR A 144 -4.90 -2.57 6.95
CA TYR A 144 -4.41 -3.94 6.84
C TYR A 144 -3.16 -4.15 7.68
N GLU A 145 -2.97 -5.39 8.17
CA GLU A 145 -1.71 -5.81 8.78
C GLU A 145 -0.68 -6.15 7.70
N THR A 146 0.58 -5.87 7.98
CA THR A 146 1.72 -6.23 7.13
C THR A 146 2.61 -7.20 7.90
N LEU A 147 2.84 -8.38 7.33
CA LEU A 147 3.75 -9.38 7.91
C LEU A 147 5.16 -8.79 8.05
N SER A 148 5.85 -9.13 9.14
CA SER A 148 7.16 -8.61 9.54
C SER A 148 7.18 -7.15 9.95
N GLU A 149 6.01 -6.51 10.08
CA GLU A 149 5.85 -5.14 10.54
C GLU A 149 4.88 -5.04 11.72
N THR A 150 3.65 -5.53 11.54
CA THR A 150 2.57 -5.39 12.53
C THR A 150 2.83 -6.25 13.77
N GLU A 151 3.23 -7.52 13.59
CA GLU A 151 3.49 -8.46 14.70
C GLU A 151 4.79 -8.15 15.45
N TRP A 152 5.70 -7.35 14.88
CA TRP A 152 6.95 -6.95 15.53
C TRP A 152 6.81 -5.66 16.33
N ALA A 153 5.71 -4.96 16.19
CA ALA A 153 5.43 -3.77 16.96
C ALA A 153 5.30 -4.08 18.46
N ALA A 154 5.63 -3.10 19.29
CA ALA A 154 5.47 -3.23 20.73
C ALA A 154 3.99 -3.45 21.09
N PRO A 155 3.66 -4.35 22.06
CA PRO A 155 2.29 -4.74 22.35
C PRO A 155 1.55 -3.69 23.20
N TYR A 156 1.59 -2.45 22.79
CA TYR A 156 0.81 -1.38 23.42
C TYR A 156 -0.65 -1.43 22.92
N ALA A 157 -1.59 -1.25 23.86
CA ALA A 157 -3.02 -1.35 23.56
C ALA A 157 -3.47 -0.40 22.42
N ASP A 158 -2.90 0.79 22.35
CA ASP A 158 -3.24 1.79 21.33
C ASP A 158 -2.69 1.48 19.93
N ASP A 159 -1.65 0.66 19.86
CA ASP A 159 -0.98 0.26 18.62
C ASP A 159 -1.33 -1.18 18.19
N ALA A 160 -2.10 -1.92 19.00
CA ALA A 160 -2.49 -3.29 18.68
C ALA A 160 -3.38 -3.34 17.43
N PHE A 161 -3.08 -4.26 16.52
CA PHE A 161 -3.97 -4.56 15.40
C PHE A 161 -5.15 -5.40 15.89
N ILE A 162 -6.34 -4.81 15.89
CA ILE A 162 -7.58 -5.48 16.29
C ILE A 162 -8.46 -5.61 15.04
N PRO A 163 -8.50 -6.80 14.40
CA PRO A 163 -9.27 -6.99 13.18
C PRO A 163 -10.76 -6.87 13.43
N THR A 164 -11.43 -6.04 12.64
CA THR A 164 -12.89 -5.84 12.67
C THR A 164 -13.57 -6.27 11.37
N VAL A 165 -12.78 -6.43 10.30
CA VAL A 165 -13.25 -6.89 8.99
C VAL A 165 -12.41 -8.07 8.54
N PHE A 166 -13.08 -9.14 8.14
CA PHE A 166 -12.46 -10.36 7.63
C PHE A 166 -12.87 -10.58 6.19
N ILE A 167 -11.90 -10.60 5.28
CA ILE A 167 -12.13 -10.84 3.85
C ILE A 167 -11.74 -12.30 3.56
N PRO A 168 -12.69 -13.20 3.30
CA PRO A 168 -12.37 -14.60 3.04
C PRO A 168 -11.57 -14.74 1.75
N CYS A 169 -10.48 -15.46 1.82
CA CYS A 169 -9.58 -15.75 0.72
C CYS A 169 -9.83 -17.16 0.18
N SER A 170 -9.88 -17.30 -1.14
CA SER A 170 -9.91 -18.60 -1.81
C SER A 170 -8.50 -19.22 -1.87
N GLN A 171 -8.41 -20.54 -2.09
CA GLN A 171 -7.13 -21.19 -2.34
C GLN A 171 -6.39 -20.58 -3.55
N ASP A 172 -7.12 -20.20 -4.60
CA ASP A 172 -6.53 -19.55 -5.77
C ASP A 172 -6.03 -18.15 -5.44
N GLY A 173 -6.76 -17.39 -4.61
CA GLY A 173 -6.30 -16.09 -4.11
C GLY A 173 -4.98 -16.20 -3.34
N MET A 174 -4.85 -17.23 -2.49
CA MET A 174 -3.60 -17.48 -1.76
C MET A 174 -2.46 -17.88 -2.71
N LYS A 175 -2.72 -18.78 -3.67
CA LYS A 175 -1.72 -19.15 -4.69
C LYS A 175 -1.26 -17.93 -5.50
N MET A 176 -2.19 -17.06 -5.87
CA MET A 176 -1.85 -15.85 -6.63
C MET A 176 -1.05 -14.86 -5.80
N LYS A 177 -1.36 -14.70 -4.51
CA LYS A 177 -0.52 -13.91 -3.57
C LYS A 177 0.90 -14.45 -3.54
N LEU A 178 1.09 -15.76 -3.32
CA LEU A 178 2.43 -16.39 -3.27
C LEU A 178 3.20 -16.18 -4.57
N ARG A 179 2.56 -16.40 -5.72
CA ARG A 179 3.19 -16.14 -7.03
C ARG A 179 3.56 -14.68 -7.26
N ALA A 180 2.76 -13.76 -6.75
CA ALA A 180 3.09 -12.33 -6.81
C ALA A 180 4.30 -11.99 -5.93
N MET A 181 4.41 -12.62 -4.76
CA MET A 181 5.60 -12.49 -3.89
C MET A 181 6.87 -13.02 -4.56
N GLU A 182 6.78 -14.11 -5.35
CA GLU A 182 7.92 -14.66 -6.10
C GLU A 182 8.47 -13.69 -7.16
N CYS A 183 7.72 -12.67 -7.58
CA CYS A 183 8.21 -11.62 -8.46
C CYS A 183 9.21 -10.69 -7.77
N CYS A 184 9.20 -10.61 -6.44
CA CYS A 184 10.09 -9.77 -5.66
C CYS A 184 11.33 -10.58 -5.25
N LEU A 185 12.53 -10.15 -5.70
CA LEU A 185 13.78 -10.85 -5.41
C LEU A 185 14.20 -10.76 -3.92
N LEU A 186 13.61 -9.87 -3.13
CA LEU A 186 13.85 -9.81 -1.68
C LEU A 186 13.40 -11.09 -0.96
N TYR A 187 12.46 -11.85 -1.54
CA TYR A 187 11.95 -13.10 -0.95
C TYR A 187 12.50 -14.37 -1.58
N THR A 188 13.27 -14.27 -2.66
CA THR A 188 13.80 -15.42 -3.41
C THR A 188 15.32 -15.57 -3.31
N SER A 189 16.00 -14.68 -2.59
CA SER A 189 17.46 -14.70 -2.36
C SER A 189 17.85 -15.33 -1.04
#